data_5484bb8ee8a4b33b023fbf436459698f
#
_entry.id   5484bb8ee8a4b33b023fbf436459698f
#
_cell.length_a   1.000
_cell.length_b   1.000
_cell.length_c   1.000
_cell.angle_alpha   90.00
_cell.angle_beta   90.00
_cell.angle_gamma   90.00
#
_symmetry.space_group_name_H-M   'P 1'
#
loop_
_entity.id
_entity.type
_entity.pdbx_description
1 polymer ?
#
loop_
_entity_poly.entity_id
_entity_poly.type
_entity_poly.pdbx_seq_one_letter_code
_entity_poly.pdbx_strand_id
1 'polypeptide(L)'
;MEKFFALSNEKQNTIRNAALACFAKHGYEKASINDIAVAAGISKASIFQYFGSKQALYQYLLDYCTAQMKQAYDANTLEENTDFFDRVWEASVMKVENLKQHPHIESFIASAAVKPAPKLKGVLLSPENTKYVEALALHEEDYKKFKRPGDAKLMFQMLMMLVQGMAVRLENGADYDGIMKEFEEILNMLKYNFYKEEYLP
;
A
#
# COMPACT_ATOMS: atom_id res chain seq x y z
N MET A 1 -4.50 23.72 -6.16
CA MET A 1 -3.46 22.71 -6.45
C MET A 1 -2.82 22.81 -7.85
N GLU A 2 -3.33 23.62 -8.76
CA GLU A 2 -2.76 23.80 -10.12
C GLU A 2 -1.25 24.11 -10.11
N LYS A 3 -0.81 25.01 -9.22
CA LYS A 3 0.62 25.38 -9.09
C LYS A 3 1.50 24.20 -8.65
N PHE A 4 0.97 23.25 -7.87
CA PHE A 4 1.69 22.05 -7.49
C PHE A 4 1.84 21.10 -8.67
N PHE A 5 0.77 20.88 -9.43
CA PHE A 5 0.79 20.02 -10.61
C PHE A 5 1.61 20.60 -11.79
N ALA A 6 1.89 21.92 -11.77
CA ALA A 6 2.80 22.55 -12.73
C ALA A 6 4.30 22.34 -12.42
N LEU A 7 4.64 21.77 -11.25
CA LEU A 7 6.01 21.40 -10.91
C LEU A 7 6.46 20.16 -11.69
N SER A 8 7.78 19.98 -11.82
CA SER A 8 8.33 18.72 -12.35
C SER A 8 7.93 17.54 -11.47
N ASN A 9 7.81 16.36 -12.07
CA ASN A 9 7.48 15.12 -11.34
C ASN A 9 8.43 14.87 -10.16
N GLU A 10 9.71 15.14 -10.33
CA GLU A 10 10.73 15.02 -9.30
C GLU A 10 10.42 15.92 -8.09
N LYS A 11 10.09 17.19 -8.32
CA LYS A 11 9.71 18.13 -7.26
C LYS A 11 8.40 17.73 -6.57
N GLN A 12 7.41 17.28 -7.36
CA GLN A 12 6.16 16.77 -6.78
C GLN A 12 6.43 15.56 -5.86
N ASN A 13 7.27 14.61 -6.30
CA ASN A 13 7.63 13.42 -5.52
C ASN A 13 8.40 13.80 -4.25
N THR A 14 9.34 14.73 -4.33
CA THR A 14 10.07 15.22 -3.15
C THR A 14 9.11 15.79 -2.09
N ILE A 15 8.15 16.61 -2.51
CA ILE A 15 7.16 17.21 -1.60
C ILE A 15 6.23 16.12 -1.02
N ARG A 16 5.74 15.20 -1.85
CA ARG A 16 4.90 14.07 -1.40
C ARG A 16 5.61 13.22 -0.38
N ASN A 17 6.83 12.77 -0.68
CA ASN A 17 7.60 11.90 0.20
C ASN A 17 7.93 12.57 1.53
N ALA A 18 8.32 13.85 1.53
CA ALA A 18 8.53 14.61 2.76
C ALA A 18 7.27 14.70 3.62
N ALA A 19 6.10 14.92 2.99
CA ALA A 19 4.84 15.01 3.70
C ALA A 19 4.36 13.64 4.20
N LEU A 20 4.47 12.58 3.38
CA LEU A 20 4.15 11.20 3.77
C LEU A 20 4.99 10.78 4.99
N ALA A 21 6.32 10.97 4.94
CA ALA A 21 7.23 10.65 6.03
C ALA A 21 6.88 11.39 7.33
N CYS A 22 6.61 12.70 7.24
CA CYS A 22 6.27 13.50 8.41
C CYS A 22 4.94 13.07 9.04
N PHE A 23 3.90 12.86 8.23
CA PHE A 23 2.61 12.41 8.75
C PHE A 23 2.66 10.96 9.24
N ALA A 24 3.40 10.07 8.58
CA ALA A 24 3.61 8.71 9.05
C ALA A 24 4.20 8.68 10.46
N LYS A 25 5.28 9.45 10.67
CA LYS A 25 6.02 9.50 11.94
C LYS A 25 5.23 10.17 13.07
N HIS A 26 4.57 11.28 12.81
CA HIS A 26 3.99 12.14 13.85
C HIS A 26 2.46 12.08 13.93
N GLY A 27 1.79 11.48 12.94
CA GLY A 27 0.34 11.54 12.78
C GLY A 27 -0.14 12.94 12.37
N TYR A 28 -1.44 13.05 12.02
CA TYR A 28 -2.00 14.32 11.56
C TYR A 28 -1.82 15.46 12.56
N GLU A 29 -2.15 15.24 13.84
CA GLU A 29 -2.16 16.33 14.84
C GLU A 29 -0.78 16.93 15.06
N LYS A 30 0.23 16.10 15.27
CA LYS A 30 1.58 16.52 15.67
C LYS A 30 2.50 16.86 14.48
N ALA A 31 2.17 16.48 13.26
CA ALA A 31 2.98 16.80 12.09
C ALA A 31 3.06 18.30 11.86
N SER A 32 4.24 18.81 11.55
CA SER A 32 4.52 20.23 11.33
C SER A 32 4.65 20.53 9.84
N ILE A 33 3.89 21.50 9.36
CA ILE A 33 4.04 22.01 7.97
C ILE A 33 5.44 22.61 7.75
N ASN A 34 6.03 23.16 8.79
CA ASN A 34 7.40 23.68 8.70
C ASN A 34 8.42 22.55 8.46
N ASP A 35 8.28 21.44 9.18
CA ASP A 35 9.19 20.28 9.04
C ASP A 35 9.04 19.64 7.66
N ILE A 36 7.81 19.54 7.17
CA ILE A 36 7.52 19.09 5.80
C ILE A 36 8.22 19.99 4.79
N ALA A 37 8.09 21.31 4.94
CA ALA A 37 8.69 22.27 4.02
C ALA A 37 10.23 22.18 4.02
N VAL A 38 10.84 22.10 5.20
CA VAL A 38 12.30 21.91 5.38
C VAL A 38 12.76 20.62 4.71
N ALA A 39 12.08 19.50 4.98
CA ALA A 39 12.41 18.20 4.38
C ALA A 39 12.24 18.19 2.85
N ALA A 40 11.29 18.96 2.33
CA ALA A 40 11.04 19.11 0.88
C ALA A 40 11.95 20.16 0.20
N GLY A 41 12.80 20.88 0.96
CA GLY A 41 13.66 21.94 0.42
C GLY A 41 12.90 23.16 -0.11
N ILE A 42 11.72 23.47 0.45
CA ILE A 42 10.87 24.61 0.04
C ILE A 42 10.43 25.44 1.24
N SER A 43 9.83 26.60 0.98
CA SER A 43 9.30 27.42 2.05
C SER A 43 7.95 26.90 2.58
N LYS A 44 7.66 27.18 3.87
CA LYS A 44 6.32 26.93 4.44
C LYS A 44 5.21 27.63 3.65
N ALA A 45 5.47 28.84 3.14
CA ALA A 45 4.55 29.60 2.30
C ALA A 45 4.24 28.85 0.99
N SER A 46 5.22 28.15 0.40
CA SER A 46 5.01 27.34 -0.80
C SER A 46 4.05 26.18 -0.54
N ILE A 47 4.13 25.49 0.61
CA ILE A 47 3.18 24.45 0.97
C ILE A 47 1.75 25.00 1.00
N PHE A 48 1.54 26.15 1.65
CA PHE A 48 0.21 26.77 1.69
C PHE A 48 -0.25 27.28 0.31
N GLN A 49 0.68 27.75 -0.52
CA GLN A 49 0.36 28.16 -1.89
C GLN A 49 -0.11 26.97 -2.74
N TYR A 50 0.46 25.79 -2.53
CA TYR A 50 0.11 24.57 -3.28
C TYR A 50 -1.18 23.92 -2.79
N PHE A 51 -1.35 23.79 -1.48
CA PHE A 51 -2.41 22.99 -0.88
C PHE A 51 -3.44 23.79 -0.08
N GLY A 52 -3.17 25.04 0.23
CA GLY A 52 -4.06 25.90 1.02
C GLY A 52 -4.02 25.65 2.53
N SER A 53 -4.05 24.40 2.96
CA SER A 53 -4.05 24.06 4.38
C SER A 53 -3.37 22.71 4.65
N LYS A 54 -3.02 22.44 5.92
CA LYS A 54 -2.53 21.12 6.38
C LYS A 54 -3.56 20.01 6.11
N GLN A 55 -4.84 20.32 6.31
CA GLN A 55 -5.92 19.38 6.05
C GLN A 55 -6.02 19.03 4.56
N ALA A 56 -5.93 20.01 3.67
CA ALA A 56 -5.98 19.78 2.24
C ALA A 56 -4.75 19.01 1.73
N LEU A 57 -3.55 19.26 2.27
CA LEU A 57 -2.37 18.45 1.98
C LEU A 57 -2.57 17.00 2.43
N TYR A 58 -3.07 16.79 3.64
CA TYR A 58 -3.30 15.43 4.16
C TYR A 58 -4.35 14.68 3.34
N GLN A 59 -5.47 15.34 2.98
CA GLN A 59 -6.49 14.76 2.10
C GLN A 59 -5.91 14.40 0.72
N TYR A 60 -5.14 15.29 0.15
CA TYR A 60 -4.45 15.03 -1.12
C TYR A 60 -3.56 13.77 -1.04
N LEU A 61 -2.85 13.58 0.08
CA LEU A 61 -2.01 12.38 0.26
C LEU A 61 -2.84 11.11 0.42
N LEU A 62 -3.99 11.17 1.11
CA LEU A 62 -4.91 10.03 1.20
C LEU A 62 -5.44 9.63 -0.18
N ASP A 63 -5.86 10.61 -0.98
CA ASP A 63 -6.37 10.38 -2.33
C ASP A 63 -5.27 9.85 -3.25
N TYR A 64 -4.06 10.41 -3.13
CA TYR A 64 -2.88 9.97 -3.85
C TYR A 64 -2.51 8.51 -3.52
N CYS A 65 -2.43 8.16 -2.24
CA CYS A 65 -2.14 6.78 -1.83
C CYS A 65 -3.21 5.80 -2.34
N THR A 66 -4.49 6.19 -2.29
CA THR A 66 -5.59 5.37 -2.82
C THR A 66 -5.42 5.14 -4.33
N ALA A 67 -5.07 6.18 -5.08
CA ALA A 67 -4.83 6.07 -6.52
C ALA A 67 -3.61 5.19 -6.82
N GLN A 68 -2.51 5.34 -6.08
CA GLN A 68 -1.32 4.51 -6.24
C GLN A 68 -1.59 3.04 -5.92
N MET A 69 -2.34 2.75 -4.87
CA MET A 69 -2.75 1.38 -4.55
C MET A 69 -3.60 0.76 -5.66
N LYS A 70 -4.54 1.52 -6.24
CA LYS A 70 -5.36 1.01 -7.35
C LYS A 70 -4.55 0.79 -8.63
N GLN A 71 -3.58 1.67 -8.93
CA GLN A 71 -2.69 1.52 -10.08
C GLN A 71 -1.68 0.39 -9.91
N ALA A 72 -1.22 0.14 -8.68
CA ALA A 72 -0.28 -0.94 -8.39
C ALA A 72 -0.89 -2.33 -8.65
N TYR A 73 -2.21 -2.44 -8.60
CA TYR A 73 -2.92 -3.67 -8.97
C TYR A 73 -3.43 -3.51 -10.41
N ASP A 74 -2.60 -3.88 -11.38
CA ASP A 74 -3.10 -4.05 -12.75
C ASP A 74 -4.06 -5.23 -12.78
N ALA A 75 -5.36 -4.91 -12.84
CA ALA A 75 -6.42 -5.91 -12.83
C ALA A 75 -6.25 -6.92 -13.96
N ASN A 76 -5.80 -6.49 -15.15
CA ASN A 76 -5.63 -7.38 -16.29
C ASN A 76 -4.54 -8.45 -16.02
N THR A 77 -3.40 -8.05 -15.49
CA THR A 77 -2.31 -8.98 -15.15
C THR A 77 -2.75 -10.00 -14.10
N LEU A 78 -3.52 -9.57 -13.09
CA LEU A 78 -4.02 -10.47 -12.05
C LEU A 78 -5.14 -11.39 -12.55
N GLU A 79 -5.98 -10.94 -13.50
CA GLU A 79 -7.05 -11.74 -14.09
C GLU A 79 -6.52 -12.85 -15.01
N GLU A 80 -5.37 -12.64 -15.67
CA GLU A 80 -4.73 -13.66 -16.52
C GLU A 80 -4.22 -14.86 -15.70
N ASN A 81 -3.92 -14.65 -14.44
CA ASN A 81 -3.39 -15.70 -13.57
C ASN A 81 -4.51 -16.48 -12.88
N THR A 82 -4.54 -17.78 -13.08
CA THR A 82 -5.61 -18.67 -12.61
C THR A 82 -5.39 -19.19 -11.18
N ASP A 83 -4.23 -18.92 -10.56
CA ASP A 83 -3.90 -19.41 -9.24
C ASP A 83 -3.86 -18.29 -8.20
N PHE A 84 -4.47 -18.54 -7.02
CA PHE A 84 -4.53 -17.57 -5.93
C PHE A 84 -3.16 -17.16 -5.40
N PHE A 85 -2.25 -18.11 -5.15
CA PHE A 85 -0.93 -17.78 -4.61
C PHE A 85 -0.08 -17.03 -5.61
N ASP A 86 -0.21 -17.35 -6.91
CA ASP A 86 0.51 -16.67 -7.97
C ASP A 86 0.01 -15.24 -8.14
N ARG A 87 -1.33 -15.01 -8.04
CA ARG A 87 -1.88 -13.64 -8.01
C ARG A 87 -1.40 -12.84 -6.80
N VAL A 88 -1.34 -13.46 -5.62
CA VAL A 88 -0.81 -12.80 -4.41
C VAL A 88 0.67 -12.45 -4.58
N TRP A 89 1.45 -13.34 -5.20
CA TRP A 89 2.85 -13.06 -5.53
C TRP A 89 2.98 -11.86 -6.46
N GLU A 90 2.30 -11.85 -7.59
CA GLU A 90 2.35 -10.76 -8.56
C GLU A 90 1.89 -9.43 -7.96
N ALA A 91 0.78 -9.43 -7.23
CA ALA A 91 0.31 -8.24 -6.52
C ALA A 91 1.36 -7.71 -5.53
N SER A 92 2.11 -8.62 -4.88
CA SER A 92 3.16 -8.23 -3.93
C SER A 92 4.38 -7.65 -4.65
N VAL A 93 4.78 -8.20 -5.79
CA VAL A 93 5.85 -7.63 -6.63
C VAL A 93 5.47 -6.23 -7.09
N MET A 94 4.26 -6.03 -7.62
CA MET A 94 3.77 -4.71 -8.04
C MET A 94 3.74 -3.71 -6.89
N LYS A 95 3.26 -4.13 -5.72
CA LYS A 95 3.25 -3.30 -4.51
C LYS A 95 4.64 -2.85 -4.12
N VAL A 96 5.57 -3.74 -4.19
CA VAL A 96 6.94 -3.49 -3.79
C VAL A 96 7.66 -2.55 -4.78
N GLU A 97 7.46 -2.69 -6.10
CA GLU A 97 7.96 -1.72 -7.07
C GLU A 97 7.38 -0.31 -6.82
N ASN A 98 6.13 -0.22 -6.42
CA ASN A 98 5.51 1.05 -6.02
C ASN A 98 6.19 1.63 -4.76
N LEU A 99 6.52 0.80 -3.78
CA LEU A 99 7.21 1.23 -2.55
C LEU A 99 8.63 1.78 -2.82
N LYS A 100 9.34 1.29 -3.83
CA LYS A 100 10.64 1.86 -4.23
C LYS A 100 10.52 3.32 -4.65
N GLN A 101 9.42 3.68 -5.32
CA GLN A 101 9.16 5.05 -5.75
C GLN A 101 8.55 5.92 -4.64
N HIS A 102 7.80 5.30 -3.72
CA HIS A 102 7.03 5.97 -2.68
C HIS A 102 7.19 5.27 -1.32
N PRO A 103 8.39 5.33 -0.72
CA PRO A 103 8.78 4.49 0.44
C PRO A 103 7.96 4.72 1.71
N HIS A 104 7.17 5.80 1.81
CA HIS A 104 6.42 6.14 3.01
C HIS A 104 4.89 5.98 2.86
N ILE A 105 4.41 5.38 1.77
CA ILE A 105 2.96 5.18 1.57
C ILE A 105 2.40 4.26 2.64
N GLU A 106 3.02 3.12 2.89
CA GLU A 106 2.49 2.11 3.82
C GLU A 106 2.48 2.62 5.27
N SER A 107 3.58 3.23 5.71
CA SER A 107 3.64 3.80 7.06
C SER A 107 2.69 4.98 7.26
N PHE A 108 2.45 5.78 6.21
CA PHE A 108 1.43 6.82 6.25
C PHE A 108 0.02 6.24 6.37
N ILE A 109 -0.30 5.20 5.58
CA ILE A 109 -1.59 4.51 5.63
C ILE A 109 -1.81 3.88 7.01
N ALA A 110 -0.80 3.17 7.54
CA ALA A 110 -0.87 2.56 8.87
C ALA A 110 -1.08 3.62 9.97
N SER A 111 -0.37 4.75 9.88
CA SER A 111 -0.54 5.88 10.81
C SER A 111 -1.94 6.50 10.71
N ALA A 112 -2.47 6.67 9.50
CA ALA A 112 -3.81 7.19 9.26
C ALA A 112 -4.91 6.26 9.79
N ALA A 113 -4.70 4.95 9.76
CA ALA A 113 -5.62 3.96 10.30
C ALA A 113 -5.71 4.02 11.83
N VAL A 114 -4.55 4.14 12.50
CA VAL A 114 -4.47 4.15 13.97
C VAL A 114 -4.81 5.51 14.57
N LYS A 115 -4.46 6.59 13.87
CA LYS A 115 -4.64 7.99 14.30
C LYS A 115 -5.34 8.80 13.21
N PRO A 116 -6.62 8.53 12.95
CA PRO A 116 -7.35 9.21 11.88
C PRO A 116 -7.40 10.72 12.16
N ALA A 117 -7.21 11.51 11.12
CA ALA A 117 -7.38 12.95 11.20
C ALA A 117 -8.86 13.29 11.44
N PRO A 118 -9.18 14.29 12.28
CA PRO A 118 -10.54 14.73 12.53
C PRO A 118 -11.22 15.11 11.21
N LYS A 119 -12.43 14.59 10.96
CA LYS A 119 -13.26 14.83 9.76
C LYS A 119 -12.74 14.19 8.45
N LEU A 120 -11.58 13.55 8.44
CA LEU A 120 -11.06 12.81 7.31
C LEU A 120 -11.22 11.32 7.63
N LYS A 121 -12.38 10.75 7.38
CA LYS A 121 -12.59 9.30 7.47
C LYS A 121 -11.92 8.64 6.27
N GLY A 122 -10.98 7.76 6.57
CA GLY A 122 -10.11 7.20 5.57
C GLY A 122 -10.83 6.40 4.49
N VAL A 123 -10.77 6.90 3.29
CA VAL A 123 -11.15 6.17 2.07
C VAL A 123 -10.25 4.93 1.88
N LEU A 124 -9.00 4.98 2.35
CA LEU A 124 -7.98 3.93 2.19
C LEU A 124 -8.31 2.60 2.86
N LEU A 125 -8.99 2.64 4.01
CA LEU A 125 -9.40 1.46 4.77
C LEU A 125 -10.92 1.28 4.74
N SER A 126 -11.58 1.84 3.71
CA SER A 126 -13.00 1.61 3.55
C SER A 126 -13.27 0.13 3.31
N PRO A 127 -14.39 -0.42 3.80
CA PRO A 127 -14.81 -1.78 3.50
C PRO A 127 -14.87 -2.07 1.99
N GLU A 128 -15.10 -1.04 1.18
CA GLU A 128 -15.16 -1.12 -0.29
C GLU A 128 -13.78 -1.37 -0.90
N ASN A 129 -12.73 -0.66 -0.43
CA ASN A 129 -11.37 -0.89 -0.92
C ASN A 129 -10.83 -2.26 -0.49
N THR A 130 -11.14 -2.70 0.73
CA THR A 130 -10.77 -4.06 1.19
C THR A 130 -11.46 -5.13 0.34
N LYS A 131 -12.75 -4.96 0.05
CA LYS A 131 -13.50 -5.87 -0.83
C LYS A 131 -12.97 -5.86 -2.26
N TYR A 132 -12.54 -4.70 -2.77
CA TYR A 132 -11.96 -4.61 -4.09
C TYR A 132 -10.67 -5.43 -4.20
N VAL A 133 -9.74 -5.29 -3.24
CA VAL A 133 -8.50 -6.07 -3.21
C VAL A 133 -8.78 -7.56 -3.01
N GLU A 134 -9.76 -7.90 -2.15
CA GLU A 134 -10.20 -9.30 -1.96
C GLU A 134 -10.73 -9.88 -3.27
N ALA A 135 -11.55 -9.14 -4.02
CA ALA A 135 -12.13 -9.60 -5.28
C ALA A 135 -11.08 -9.78 -6.38
N LEU A 136 -10.02 -8.97 -6.40
CA LEU A 136 -8.91 -9.13 -7.34
C LEU A 136 -8.04 -10.35 -7.01
N ALA A 137 -7.81 -10.61 -5.74
CA ALA A 137 -6.87 -11.64 -5.31
C ALA A 137 -7.51 -13.01 -5.10
N LEU A 138 -8.80 -13.08 -4.71
CA LEU A 138 -9.50 -14.31 -4.34
C LEU A 138 -10.76 -14.49 -5.19
N HIS A 139 -10.71 -15.43 -6.13
CA HIS A 139 -11.80 -15.76 -7.03
C HIS A 139 -12.63 -16.95 -6.48
N GLU A 140 -13.88 -17.10 -6.91
CA GLU A 140 -14.74 -18.22 -6.48
C GLU A 140 -14.14 -19.59 -6.80
N GLU A 141 -13.41 -19.70 -7.92
CA GLU A 141 -12.71 -20.92 -8.32
C GLU A 141 -11.58 -21.35 -7.35
N ASP A 142 -11.02 -20.42 -6.58
CA ASP A 142 -9.94 -20.73 -5.64
C ASP A 142 -10.45 -21.53 -4.43
N TYR A 143 -11.69 -21.29 -3.99
CA TYR A 143 -12.24 -21.97 -2.82
C TYR A 143 -12.22 -23.50 -2.95
N LYS A 144 -12.40 -24.03 -4.15
CA LYS A 144 -12.38 -25.48 -4.41
C LYS A 144 -10.98 -26.08 -4.39
N LYS A 145 -9.93 -25.27 -4.59
CA LYS A 145 -8.54 -25.72 -4.55
C LYS A 145 -8.06 -26.02 -3.13
N PHE A 146 -8.61 -25.33 -2.14
CA PHE A 146 -8.25 -25.55 -0.74
C PHE A 146 -8.83 -26.86 -0.20
N LYS A 147 -8.07 -27.54 0.67
CA LYS A 147 -8.53 -28.75 1.39
C LYS A 147 -9.83 -28.48 2.15
N ARG A 148 -9.96 -27.30 2.74
CA ARG A 148 -11.18 -26.78 3.33
C ARG A 148 -11.51 -25.43 2.65
N PRO A 149 -12.65 -25.31 1.96
CA PRO A 149 -12.98 -24.08 1.22
C PRO A 149 -12.97 -22.80 2.07
N GLY A 150 -13.34 -22.90 3.36
CA GLY A 150 -13.32 -21.77 4.29
C GLY A 150 -11.91 -21.23 4.58
N ASP A 151 -10.85 -22.00 4.34
CA ASP A 151 -9.47 -21.57 4.55
C ASP A 151 -9.03 -20.50 3.53
N ALA A 152 -9.64 -20.46 2.34
CA ALA A 152 -9.28 -19.51 1.29
C ALA A 152 -9.36 -18.04 1.77
N LYS A 153 -10.47 -17.68 2.42
CA LYS A 153 -10.66 -16.32 2.94
C LYS A 153 -9.73 -16.01 4.11
N LEU A 154 -9.52 -16.95 5.01
CA LEU A 154 -8.59 -16.79 6.14
C LEU A 154 -7.16 -16.67 5.63
N MET A 155 -6.80 -17.44 4.61
CA MET A 155 -5.49 -17.38 3.95
C MET A 155 -5.26 -15.99 3.34
N PHE A 156 -6.22 -15.45 2.59
CA PHE A 156 -6.15 -14.10 2.06
C PHE A 156 -5.92 -13.08 3.17
N GLN A 157 -6.70 -13.12 4.24
CA GLN A 157 -6.56 -12.18 5.36
C GLN A 157 -5.19 -12.29 6.04
N MET A 158 -4.68 -13.50 6.25
CA MET A 158 -3.36 -13.75 6.82
C MET A 158 -2.24 -13.21 5.92
N LEU A 159 -2.33 -13.47 4.62
CA LEU A 159 -1.35 -12.97 3.65
C LEU A 159 -1.34 -11.44 3.55
N MET A 160 -2.52 -10.80 3.64
CA MET A 160 -2.59 -9.32 3.68
C MET A 160 -1.87 -8.74 4.90
N MET A 161 -2.01 -9.37 6.08
CA MET A 161 -1.27 -8.95 7.29
C MET A 161 0.25 -9.18 7.13
N LEU A 162 0.64 -10.31 6.53
CA LEU A 162 2.04 -10.63 6.27
C LEU A 162 2.68 -9.64 5.31
N VAL A 163 2.05 -9.37 4.16
CA VAL A 163 2.53 -8.41 3.16
C VAL A 163 2.66 -7.00 3.76
N GLN A 164 1.76 -6.61 4.65
CA GLN A 164 1.86 -5.32 5.34
C GLN A 164 3.06 -5.28 6.31
N GLY A 165 3.31 -6.36 7.04
CA GLY A 165 4.47 -6.49 7.91
C GLY A 165 5.79 -6.43 7.13
N MET A 166 5.85 -7.06 5.97
CA MET A 166 7.03 -7.02 5.07
C MET A 166 7.26 -5.62 4.50
N ALA A 167 6.21 -4.90 4.11
CA ALA A 167 6.32 -3.52 3.64
C ALA A 167 6.95 -2.60 4.72
N VAL A 168 6.56 -2.76 5.98
CA VAL A 168 7.16 -2.03 7.10
C VAL A 168 8.65 -2.38 7.29
N ARG A 169 9.05 -3.65 7.11
CA ARG A 169 10.47 -4.05 7.16
C ARG A 169 11.27 -3.38 6.05
N LEU A 170 10.72 -3.31 4.83
CA LEU A 170 11.34 -2.63 3.67
C LEU A 170 11.50 -1.13 3.92
N GLU A 171 10.49 -0.45 4.44
CA GLU A 171 10.57 0.98 4.80
C GLU A 171 11.66 1.26 5.86
N ASN A 172 11.95 0.30 6.73
CA ASN A 172 13.02 0.38 7.72
C ASN A 172 14.39 -0.10 7.18
N GLY A 173 14.54 -0.26 5.89
CA GLY A 173 15.81 -0.54 5.23
C GLY A 173 16.21 -2.02 5.21
N ALA A 174 15.26 -2.95 5.39
CA ALA A 174 15.55 -4.36 5.21
C ALA A 174 15.88 -4.67 3.74
N ASP A 175 16.69 -5.71 3.54
CA ASP A 175 17.05 -6.19 2.22
C ASP A 175 15.83 -6.67 1.43
N TYR A 176 15.69 -6.09 0.27
CA TYR A 176 14.56 -6.29 -0.61
C TYR A 176 14.50 -7.71 -1.17
N ASP A 177 15.60 -8.16 -1.74
CA ASP A 177 15.68 -9.48 -2.40
C ASP A 177 15.51 -10.59 -1.37
N GLY A 178 16.07 -10.40 -0.16
CA GLY A 178 15.89 -11.33 0.95
C GLY A 178 14.43 -11.43 1.40
N ILE A 179 13.71 -10.30 1.53
CA ILE A 179 12.27 -10.31 1.90
C ILE A 179 11.42 -10.98 0.82
N MET A 180 11.65 -10.68 -0.44
CA MET A 180 10.88 -11.29 -1.53
C MET A 180 11.11 -12.79 -1.63
N LYS A 181 12.35 -13.24 -1.45
CA LYS A 181 12.67 -14.67 -1.40
C LYS A 181 11.99 -15.37 -0.21
N GLU A 182 12.07 -14.77 0.99
CA GLU A 182 11.36 -15.27 2.18
C GLU A 182 9.85 -15.40 1.91
N PHE A 183 9.26 -14.42 1.24
CA PHE A 183 7.84 -14.43 0.90
C PHE A 183 7.47 -15.52 -0.09
N GLU A 184 8.26 -15.71 -1.14
CA GLU A 184 8.06 -16.79 -2.10
C GLU A 184 8.11 -18.18 -1.43
N GLU A 185 9.08 -18.40 -0.54
CA GLU A 185 9.18 -19.63 0.26
C GLU A 185 7.95 -19.85 1.13
N ILE A 186 7.43 -18.78 1.77
CA ILE A 186 6.20 -18.84 2.58
C ILE A 186 4.99 -19.19 1.70
N LEU A 187 4.81 -18.53 0.55
CA LEU A 187 3.69 -18.81 -0.36
C LEU A 187 3.71 -20.27 -0.84
N ASN A 188 4.88 -20.76 -1.23
CA ASN A 188 5.06 -22.16 -1.66
C ASN A 188 4.74 -23.14 -0.53
N MET A 189 5.24 -22.88 0.67
CA MET A 189 4.92 -23.70 1.86
C MET A 189 3.41 -23.73 2.15
N LEU A 190 2.75 -22.57 2.07
CA LEU A 190 1.31 -22.47 2.33
C LEU A 190 0.50 -23.17 1.23
N LYS A 191 0.84 -22.96 -0.05
CA LYS A 191 0.21 -23.65 -1.18
C LYS A 191 0.25 -25.16 -1.00
N TYR A 192 1.44 -25.70 -0.69
CA TYR A 192 1.65 -27.13 -0.52
C TYR A 192 0.83 -27.74 0.64
N ASN A 193 0.69 -26.99 1.74
CA ASN A 193 0.00 -27.49 2.92
C ASN A 193 -1.53 -27.32 2.84
N PHE A 194 -2.04 -26.32 2.14
CA PHE A 194 -3.47 -25.95 2.16
C PHE A 194 -4.23 -26.34 0.89
N TYR A 195 -3.55 -26.53 -0.24
CA TYR A 195 -4.20 -27.02 -1.46
C TYR A 195 -4.37 -28.54 -1.42
N LYS A 196 -5.40 -29.02 -2.12
CA LYS A 196 -5.57 -30.42 -2.44
C LYS A 196 -4.46 -30.89 -3.38
N GLU A 197 -4.10 -32.16 -3.33
CA GLU A 197 -3.01 -32.73 -4.13
C GLU A 197 -3.20 -32.54 -5.64
N GLU A 198 -4.44 -32.61 -6.12
CA GLU A 198 -4.81 -32.42 -7.53
C GLU A 198 -4.52 -31.01 -8.11
N TYR A 199 -4.25 -30.01 -7.26
CA TYR A 199 -3.93 -28.63 -7.63
C TYR A 199 -2.49 -28.23 -7.29
N LEU A 200 -1.68 -29.18 -6.85
CA LEU A 200 -0.23 -28.99 -6.64
C LEU A 200 0.52 -29.29 -7.94
N PRO A 201 1.70 -28.60 -8.18
CA PRO A 201 2.53 -28.84 -9.35
C PRO A 201 3.10 -30.26 -9.40
#